data_b954a80b199fe859b87f0591a5f83d73
#
_entry.id   b954a80b199fe859b87f0591a5f83d73
#
_cell.length_a   1.000
_cell.length_b   1.000
_cell.length_c   1.000
_cell.angle_alpha   90.00
_cell.angle_beta   90.00
_cell.angle_gamma   90.00
#
_symmetry.space_group_name_H-M   'P 1'
#
loop_
_entity.id
_entity.type
_entity.pdbx_description
1 polymer ?
#
loop_
_entity_poly.entity_id
_entity_poly.type
_entity_poly.pdbx_seq_one_letter_code
_entity_poly.pdbx_strand_id
1 'polypeptide(L)'
;MKENEVSVLDQYDIDITSTRRIRGAILCTTNQGLFVLRELMISEKRIPMLHKLYAHMMENGCDRVDEVIENKEHELFSTSEDGIKYVVKRWYDGKECDIRKEQEIVGATKNLAKLHKVLRGPIDFGEESETFVMEGEDLRKEYCRHNREMKKVRAFIRGKVGKGEFELAFLKHFDAMYDWAQSASVRLENSEYELLVQQSKEKTTITHGEYNYHN
;
A
#
# COMPACT_ATOMS: atom_id res chain seq x y z
N MET A 1 12.11 14.62 17.89
CA MET A 1 12.34 13.24 17.38
C MET A 1 12.26 12.35 18.60
N LYS A 2 11.53 11.24 18.56
CA LYS A 2 11.65 10.26 19.64
C LYS A 2 13.03 9.62 19.45
N GLU A 3 13.90 9.72 20.41
CA GLU A 3 15.27 9.14 20.35
C GLU A 3 15.20 7.65 20.01
N ASN A 4 14.20 6.94 20.50
CA ASN A 4 13.99 5.52 20.29
C ASN A 4 13.68 5.12 18.83
N GLU A 5 13.19 6.03 17.97
CA GLU A 5 12.95 5.72 16.55
C GLU A 5 14.27 5.69 15.76
N VAL A 6 15.20 6.57 16.10
CA VAL A 6 16.47 6.69 15.37
C VAL A 6 17.46 5.62 15.80
N SER A 7 17.43 5.20 17.07
CA SER A 7 18.28 4.13 17.60
C SER A 7 18.07 2.77 16.91
N VAL A 8 16.88 2.56 16.29
CA VAL A 8 16.63 1.38 15.46
C VAL A 8 17.59 1.30 14.27
N LEU A 9 18.03 2.44 13.74
CA LEU A 9 18.95 2.49 12.61
C LEU A 9 20.34 1.94 12.93
N ASP A 10 20.73 1.91 14.20
CA ASP A 10 22.01 1.33 14.66
C ASP A 10 22.06 -0.19 14.44
N GLN A 11 20.89 -0.81 14.25
CA GLN A 11 20.74 -2.25 13.95
C GLN A 11 21.04 -2.57 12.47
N TYR A 12 21.23 -1.58 11.62
CA TYR A 12 21.50 -1.74 10.19
C TYR A 12 22.93 -1.37 9.84
N ASP A 13 23.48 -2.00 8.80
CA ASP A 13 24.83 -1.71 8.28
C ASP A 13 24.79 -0.57 7.25
N ILE A 14 24.40 0.61 7.72
CA ILE A 14 24.27 1.83 6.92
C ILE A 14 24.89 3.03 7.63
N ASP A 15 25.73 3.79 6.92
CA ASP A 15 26.36 5.02 7.42
C ASP A 15 25.48 6.24 7.15
N ILE A 16 24.77 6.70 8.16
CA ILE A 16 23.80 7.79 8.04
C ILE A 16 24.51 9.14 8.16
N THR A 17 24.39 9.97 7.13
CA THR A 17 24.93 11.33 7.12
C THR A 17 23.89 12.37 7.55
N SER A 18 22.63 12.16 7.25
CA SER A 18 21.53 13.02 7.72
C SER A 18 20.19 12.30 7.73
N THR A 19 19.29 12.79 8.57
CA THR A 19 17.90 12.29 8.64
C THR A 19 16.89 13.42 8.51
N ARG A 20 15.77 13.14 7.85
CA ARG A 20 14.67 14.10 7.70
C ARG A 20 13.31 13.38 7.81
N ARG A 21 12.37 13.93 8.60
CA ARG A 21 11.02 13.37 8.68
C ARG A 21 10.21 13.73 7.43
N ILE A 22 9.57 12.73 6.84
CA ILE A 22 8.70 12.86 5.66
C ILE A 22 7.45 11.99 5.83
N ARG A 23 6.25 12.57 5.73
CA ARG A 23 4.96 11.84 5.67
C ARG A 23 4.86 10.61 6.62
N GLY A 24 5.28 10.78 7.87
CA GLY A 24 5.22 9.70 8.89
C GLY A 24 6.35 8.68 8.82
N ALA A 25 7.40 8.94 8.05
CA ALA A 25 8.62 8.13 7.97
C ALA A 25 9.86 9.00 8.20
N ILE A 26 11.01 8.39 8.37
CA ILE A 26 12.31 9.07 8.46
C ILE A 26 13.12 8.73 7.20
N LEU A 27 13.37 9.75 6.38
CA LEU A 27 14.30 9.64 5.25
C LEU A 27 15.73 9.75 5.78
N CYS A 28 16.56 8.79 5.43
CA CYS A 28 17.97 8.70 5.78
C CYS A 28 18.81 8.88 4.52
N THR A 29 19.71 9.87 4.55
CA THR A 29 20.75 10.02 3.54
C THR A 29 22.00 9.29 4.02
N THR A 30 22.58 8.46 3.17
CA THR A 30 23.76 7.65 3.48
C THR A 30 24.77 7.71 2.36
N ASN A 31 25.96 7.14 2.57
CA ASN A 31 26.97 6.94 1.53
C ASN A 31 26.55 5.89 0.49
N GLN A 32 25.56 5.03 0.81
CA GLN A 32 25.03 3.97 -0.06
C GLN A 32 23.74 4.40 -0.81
N GLY A 33 23.28 5.65 -0.63
CA GLY A 33 22.05 6.18 -1.22
C GLY A 33 21.01 6.60 -0.19
N LEU A 34 19.76 6.61 -0.59
CA LEU A 34 18.64 6.98 0.27
C LEU A 34 17.97 5.75 0.84
N PHE A 35 17.60 5.83 2.11
CA PHE A 35 16.78 4.83 2.80
C PHE A 35 15.64 5.51 3.54
N VAL A 36 14.60 4.76 3.84
CA VAL A 36 13.50 5.23 4.66
C VAL A 36 13.23 4.25 5.80
N LEU A 37 13.24 4.78 7.03
CA LEU A 37 12.77 4.06 8.21
C LEU A 37 11.27 4.33 8.38
N ARG A 38 10.49 3.28 8.50
CA ARG A 38 9.04 3.36 8.64
C ARG A 38 8.54 2.35 9.66
N GLU A 39 7.55 2.76 10.45
CA GLU A 39 6.84 1.82 11.32
C GLU A 39 6.18 0.71 10.50
N LEU A 40 6.26 -0.52 11.01
CA LEU A 40 5.69 -1.70 10.37
C LEU A 40 4.18 -1.72 10.59
N MET A 41 3.42 -1.36 9.56
CA MET A 41 1.95 -1.31 9.59
C MET A 41 1.26 -2.56 9.04
N ILE A 42 2.04 -3.55 8.60
CA ILE A 42 1.54 -4.81 8.05
C ILE A 42 1.93 -5.99 8.93
N SER A 43 1.28 -7.14 8.75
CA SER A 43 1.65 -8.37 9.45
C SER A 43 3.09 -8.78 9.10
N GLU A 44 3.87 -9.15 10.13
CA GLU A 44 5.25 -9.65 10.00
C GLU A 44 5.36 -10.81 9.00
N LYS A 45 4.36 -11.70 8.99
CA LYS A 45 4.28 -12.83 8.05
C LYS A 45 4.28 -12.41 6.57
N ARG A 46 3.94 -11.15 6.28
CA ARG A 46 3.92 -10.61 4.90
C ARG A 46 5.27 -10.08 4.44
N ILE A 47 6.20 -9.79 5.36
CA ILE A 47 7.46 -9.13 5.02
C ILE A 47 8.36 -10.02 4.17
N PRO A 48 8.61 -11.31 4.53
CA PRO A 48 9.47 -12.18 3.73
C PRO A 48 9.00 -12.31 2.27
N MET A 49 7.72 -12.27 2.09
CA MET A 49 7.11 -12.38 0.77
C MET A 49 7.20 -11.12 -0.05
N LEU A 50 6.99 -9.95 0.59
CA LEU A 50 7.28 -8.66 -0.06
C LEU A 50 8.74 -8.58 -0.47
N HIS A 51 9.65 -9.08 0.38
CA HIS A 51 11.07 -9.15 0.05
C HIS A 51 11.33 -10.01 -1.20
N LYS A 52 10.75 -11.22 -1.28
CA LYS A 52 10.84 -12.07 -2.47
C LYS A 52 10.18 -11.44 -3.71
N LEU A 53 9.04 -10.76 -3.53
CA LEU A 53 8.38 -10.03 -4.61
C LEU A 53 9.27 -8.91 -5.17
N TYR A 54 9.92 -8.14 -4.30
CA TYR A 54 10.84 -7.08 -4.72
C TYR A 54 12.07 -7.65 -5.42
N ALA A 55 12.64 -8.75 -4.95
CA ALA A 55 13.73 -9.45 -5.62
C ALA A 55 13.32 -9.87 -7.05
N HIS A 56 12.13 -10.51 -7.19
CA HIS A 56 11.58 -10.85 -8.51
C HIS A 56 11.39 -9.63 -9.40
N MET A 57 10.89 -8.52 -8.86
CA MET A 57 10.71 -7.29 -9.63
C MET A 57 12.04 -6.73 -10.12
N MET A 58 13.08 -6.73 -9.28
CA MET A 58 14.42 -6.25 -9.64
C MET A 58 15.07 -7.15 -10.71
N GLU A 59 14.98 -8.45 -10.58
CA GLU A 59 15.47 -9.43 -11.57
C GLU A 59 14.80 -9.24 -12.95
N ASN A 60 13.56 -8.73 -12.96
CA ASN A 60 12.79 -8.48 -14.18
C ASN A 60 12.83 -7.00 -14.63
N GLY A 61 13.82 -6.24 -14.17
CA GLY A 61 14.12 -4.89 -14.65
C GLY A 61 13.26 -3.77 -14.05
N CYS A 62 12.70 -3.99 -12.86
CA CYS A 62 12.11 -2.94 -12.04
C CYS A 62 13.16 -2.41 -11.05
N ASP A 63 14.04 -1.51 -11.50
CA ASP A 63 15.23 -1.09 -10.75
C ASP A 63 14.92 -0.18 -9.55
N ARG A 64 13.70 0.35 -9.46
CA ARG A 64 13.30 1.32 -8.43
C ARG A 64 12.10 0.82 -7.63
N VAL A 65 12.35 -0.20 -6.82
CA VAL A 65 11.38 -0.73 -5.85
C VAL A 65 11.85 -0.38 -4.44
N ASP A 66 10.90 -0.16 -3.54
CA ASP A 66 11.17 0.15 -2.13
C ASP A 66 11.52 -1.13 -1.33
N GLU A 67 12.59 -1.79 -1.76
CA GLU A 67 13.11 -3.03 -1.19
C GLU A 67 13.34 -2.90 0.31
N VAL A 68 12.89 -3.90 1.07
CA VAL A 68 13.18 -4.01 2.51
C VAL A 68 14.63 -4.48 2.69
N ILE A 69 15.38 -3.79 3.55
CA ILE A 69 16.78 -4.09 3.86
C ILE A 69 16.84 -4.95 5.13
N GLU A 70 17.68 -5.97 5.10
CA GLU A 70 17.98 -6.78 6.28
C GLU A 70 18.80 -5.97 7.30
N ASN A 71 18.54 -6.23 8.57
CA ASN A 71 19.37 -5.72 9.67
C ASN A 71 20.63 -6.57 9.86
N LYS A 72 21.49 -6.20 10.80
CA LYS A 72 22.75 -6.92 11.12
C LYS A 72 22.56 -8.37 11.57
N GLU A 73 21.35 -8.72 12.00
CA GLU A 73 20.97 -10.08 12.42
C GLU A 73 20.27 -10.86 11.29
N HIS A 74 20.27 -10.31 10.06
CA HIS A 74 19.57 -10.86 8.89
C HIS A 74 18.06 -10.94 9.03
N GLU A 75 17.46 -10.07 9.83
CA GLU A 75 16.02 -9.94 9.95
C GLU A 75 15.50 -8.78 9.06
N LEU A 76 14.30 -8.94 8.54
CA LEU A 76 13.66 -7.96 7.64
C LEU A 76 12.96 -6.80 8.36
N PHE A 77 12.95 -6.80 9.67
CA PHE A 77 12.45 -5.70 10.50
C PHE A 77 13.23 -5.64 11.81
N SER A 78 13.16 -4.51 12.49
CA SER A 78 13.80 -4.30 13.78
C SER A 78 12.79 -3.78 14.80
N THR A 79 13.00 -4.09 16.06
CA THR A 79 12.15 -3.64 17.16
C THR A 79 12.88 -2.58 17.97
N SER A 80 12.22 -1.47 18.25
CA SER A 80 12.74 -0.42 19.13
C SER A 80 12.60 -0.82 20.61
N GLU A 81 13.24 -0.09 21.50
CA GLU A 81 13.18 -0.33 22.95
C GLU A 81 11.74 -0.25 23.55
N ASP A 82 10.87 0.53 22.95
CA ASP A 82 9.46 0.66 23.30
C ASP A 82 8.56 -0.39 22.61
N GLY A 83 9.15 -1.39 21.95
CA GLY A 83 8.45 -2.53 21.36
C GLY A 83 7.76 -2.26 20.03
N ILE A 84 7.99 -1.09 19.42
CA ILE A 84 7.47 -0.75 18.10
C ILE A 84 8.38 -1.37 17.04
N LYS A 85 7.76 -1.96 16.00
CA LYS A 85 8.49 -2.58 14.90
C LYS A 85 8.65 -1.64 13.73
N TYR A 86 9.83 -1.67 13.14
CA TYR A 86 10.21 -0.81 12.02
C TYR A 86 10.84 -1.62 10.89
N VAL A 87 10.69 -1.13 9.68
CA VAL A 87 11.39 -1.60 8.49
C VAL A 87 12.24 -0.48 7.91
N VAL A 88 13.43 -0.83 7.44
CA VAL A 88 14.25 0.05 6.60
C VAL A 88 14.08 -0.39 5.17
N LYS A 89 13.77 0.57 4.31
CA LYS A 89 13.58 0.33 2.88
C LYS A 89 14.52 1.19 2.06
N ARG A 90 14.99 0.68 0.94
CA ARG A 90 15.68 1.47 -0.07
C ARG A 90 14.73 2.55 -0.61
N TRP A 91 15.28 3.74 -0.80
CA TRP A 91 14.52 4.87 -1.33
C TRP A 91 15.22 5.52 -2.51
N TYR A 92 14.48 6.23 -3.31
CA TYR A 92 15.00 6.83 -4.53
C TYR A 92 14.64 8.31 -4.55
N ASP A 93 15.56 9.11 -5.11
CA ASP A 93 15.24 10.49 -5.42
C ASP A 93 14.29 10.54 -6.61
N GLY A 94 13.27 11.37 -6.50
CA GLY A 94 12.23 11.49 -7.50
C GLY A 94 11.24 12.60 -7.18
N LYS A 95 10.40 12.89 -8.14
CA LYS A 95 9.28 13.82 -8.02
C LYS A 95 7.97 13.10 -8.26
N GLU A 96 6.91 13.59 -7.65
CA GLU A 96 5.55 13.15 -7.96
C GLU A 96 5.19 13.46 -9.41
N CYS A 97 4.34 12.64 -10.01
CA CYS A 97 3.86 12.83 -11.36
C CYS A 97 2.98 14.09 -11.44
N ASP A 98 3.33 15.06 -12.29
CA ASP A 98 2.48 16.20 -12.57
C ASP A 98 1.37 15.80 -13.55
N ILE A 99 0.17 15.58 -13.00
CA ILE A 99 -1.01 15.15 -13.76
C ILE A 99 -1.50 16.19 -14.80
N ARG A 100 -0.93 17.39 -14.82
CA ARG A 100 -1.20 18.41 -15.86
C ARG A 100 -0.30 18.26 -17.09
N LYS A 101 0.72 17.38 -17.00
CA LYS A 101 1.66 17.14 -18.08
C LYS A 101 1.40 15.78 -18.74
N GLU A 102 0.91 15.79 -19.95
CA GLU A 102 0.62 14.59 -20.71
C GLU A 102 1.79 13.61 -20.76
N GLN A 103 3.00 14.10 -20.98
CA GLN A 103 4.21 13.27 -21.06
C GLN A 103 4.48 12.50 -19.74
N GLU A 104 4.22 13.11 -18.59
CA GLU A 104 4.40 12.46 -17.29
C GLU A 104 3.30 11.41 -17.07
N ILE A 105 2.05 11.67 -17.47
CA ILE A 105 0.96 10.69 -17.42
C ILE A 105 1.27 9.49 -18.31
N VAL A 106 1.71 9.73 -19.55
CA VAL A 106 2.10 8.67 -20.49
C VAL A 106 3.27 7.85 -19.92
N GLY A 107 4.26 8.51 -19.32
CA GLY A 107 5.38 7.86 -18.64
C GLY A 107 4.92 6.95 -17.50
N ALA A 108 4.06 7.45 -16.62
CA ALA A 108 3.49 6.68 -15.52
C ALA A 108 2.67 5.48 -16.03
N THR A 109 1.84 5.67 -17.06
CA THR A 109 1.05 4.58 -17.67
C THR A 109 1.93 3.50 -18.29
N LYS A 110 3.03 3.88 -18.97
CA LYS A 110 4.01 2.92 -19.50
C LYS A 110 4.70 2.14 -18.38
N ASN A 111 5.03 2.81 -17.28
CA ASN A 111 5.61 2.16 -16.11
C ASN A 111 4.64 1.16 -15.48
N LEU A 112 3.37 1.53 -15.31
CA LEU A 112 2.33 0.63 -14.83
C LEU A 112 2.16 -0.60 -15.74
N ALA A 113 2.17 -0.41 -17.06
CA ALA A 113 2.09 -1.52 -18.01
C ALA A 113 3.30 -2.47 -17.91
N LYS A 114 4.49 -1.94 -17.65
CA LYS A 114 5.72 -2.72 -17.38
C LYS A 114 5.57 -3.54 -16.11
N LEU A 115 5.13 -2.88 -15.03
CA LEU A 115 4.87 -3.50 -13.74
C LEU A 115 3.85 -4.63 -13.85
N HIS A 116 2.75 -4.44 -14.56
CA HIS A 116 1.76 -5.48 -14.80
C HIS A 116 2.32 -6.71 -15.53
N LYS A 117 3.30 -6.53 -16.44
CA LYS A 117 3.95 -7.67 -17.10
C LYS A 117 4.81 -8.47 -16.12
N VAL A 118 5.54 -7.78 -15.25
CA VAL A 118 6.41 -8.41 -14.25
C VAL A 118 5.62 -9.11 -13.16
N LEU A 119 4.48 -8.53 -12.76
CA LEU A 119 3.62 -9.07 -11.69
C LEU A 119 2.64 -10.18 -12.18
N ARG A 120 2.64 -10.50 -13.48
CA ARG A 120 1.85 -11.61 -14.04
C ARG A 120 2.71 -12.85 -14.19
N GLY A 121 2.22 -13.95 -13.68
CA GLY A 121 2.86 -15.25 -13.86
C GLY A 121 3.29 -15.87 -12.54
N PRO A 122 3.86 -17.06 -12.57
CA PRO A 122 4.29 -17.75 -11.38
C PRO A 122 5.48 -17.00 -10.75
N ILE A 123 5.25 -16.43 -9.59
CA ILE A 123 6.32 -15.90 -8.74
C ILE A 123 6.59 -16.95 -7.69
N ASP A 124 7.83 -17.40 -7.60
CA ASP A 124 8.23 -18.39 -6.61
C ASP A 124 8.40 -17.76 -5.23
N PHE A 125 7.42 -17.96 -4.38
CA PHE A 125 7.49 -17.54 -2.98
C PHE A 125 8.08 -18.63 -2.06
N GLY A 126 8.51 -19.77 -2.59
CA GLY A 126 9.01 -20.91 -1.84
C GLY A 126 7.91 -21.62 -1.04
N GLU A 127 8.30 -22.26 0.07
CA GLU A 127 7.37 -23.04 0.94
C GLU A 127 6.27 -22.17 1.57
N GLU A 128 6.46 -20.85 1.61
CA GLU A 128 5.47 -19.90 2.12
C GLU A 128 4.34 -19.59 1.13
N SER A 129 4.40 -20.11 -0.11
CA SER A 129 3.41 -19.85 -1.17
C SER A 129 1.98 -20.23 -0.78
N GLU A 130 1.78 -21.26 0.04
CA GLU A 130 0.46 -21.69 0.51
C GLU A 130 -0.17 -20.71 1.52
N THR A 131 0.66 -20.00 2.29
CA THR A 131 0.20 -18.97 3.24
C THR A 131 -0.03 -17.62 2.58
N PHE A 132 0.44 -17.46 1.36
CA PHE A 132 0.34 -16.24 0.58
C PHE A 132 -0.83 -16.19 -0.40
N VAL A 133 -1.88 -16.75 -0.10
CA VAL A 133 -3.12 -16.17 -0.60
C VAL A 133 -3.23 -14.79 0.05
N MET A 134 -2.60 -13.78 -0.58
CA MET A 134 -3.04 -12.41 -0.37
C MET A 134 -4.52 -12.43 -0.76
N GLU A 135 -5.36 -12.68 0.22
CA GLU A 135 -6.75 -12.33 0.10
C GLU A 135 -6.75 -10.81 -0.05
N GLY A 136 -6.69 -10.36 -1.29
CA GLY A 136 -7.16 -9.03 -1.62
C GLY A 136 -8.52 -8.93 -0.96
N GLU A 137 -8.84 -7.83 -0.31
CA GLU A 137 -10.15 -7.68 0.31
C GLU A 137 -11.20 -7.97 -0.79
N ASP A 138 -12.11 -8.88 -0.53
CA ASP A 138 -13.20 -9.17 -1.46
C ASP A 138 -14.03 -7.89 -1.63
N LEU A 139 -14.01 -7.28 -2.81
CA LEU A 139 -14.71 -6.03 -3.11
C LEU A 139 -16.19 -6.08 -2.74
N ARG A 140 -16.81 -7.26 -2.78
CA ARG A 140 -18.23 -7.43 -2.35
C ARG A 140 -18.35 -7.16 -0.85
N LYS A 141 -17.42 -7.69 -0.04
CA LYS A 141 -17.39 -7.46 1.41
C LYS A 141 -17.07 -6.00 1.72
N GLU A 142 -16.15 -5.40 0.98
CA GLU A 142 -15.81 -3.97 1.11
C GLU A 142 -17.02 -3.08 0.81
N TYR A 143 -17.67 -3.27 -0.32
CA TYR A 143 -18.85 -2.48 -0.68
C TYR A 143 -19.97 -2.63 0.36
N CYS A 144 -20.22 -3.84 0.84
CA CYS A 144 -21.18 -4.08 1.92
C CYS A 144 -20.77 -3.39 3.22
N ARG A 145 -19.48 -3.36 3.56
CA ARG A 145 -18.95 -2.67 4.74
C ARG A 145 -19.16 -1.16 4.61
N HIS A 146 -18.71 -0.57 3.52
CA HIS A 146 -18.84 0.87 3.29
C HIS A 146 -20.29 1.34 3.19
N ASN A 147 -21.17 0.56 2.58
CA ASN A 147 -22.60 0.85 2.56
C ASN A 147 -23.20 0.89 3.98
N ARG A 148 -22.75 0.00 4.88
CA ARG A 148 -23.16 0.03 6.29
C ARG A 148 -22.58 1.23 7.03
N GLU A 149 -21.33 1.57 6.77
CA GLU A 149 -20.65 2.73 7.33
C GLU A 149 -21.33 4.04 6.92
N MET A 150 -21.69 4.20 5.65
CA MET A 150 -22.46 5.33 5.16
C MET A 150 -23.77 5.54 5.92
N LYS A 151 -24.52 4.46 6.18
CA LYS A 151 -25.74 4.51 6.99
C LYS A 151 -25.47 4.95 8.43
N LYS A 152 -24.39 4.43 9.05
CA LYS A 152 -23.99 4.82 10.41
C LYS A 152 -23.63 6.30 10.49
N VAL A 153 -22.87 6.80 9.51
CA VAL A 153 -22.50 8.22 9.41
C VAL A 153 -23.76 9.08 9.25
N ARG A 154 -24.67 8.68 8.38
CA ARG A 154 -25.96 9.39 8.22
C ARG A 154 -26.73 9.47 9.55
N ALA A 155 -26.84 8.35 10.25
CA ALA A 155 -27.54 8.29 11.54
C ALA A 155 -26.87 9.19 12.58
N PHE A 156 -25.55 9.16 12.66
CA PHE A 156 -24.76 10.02 13.54
C PHE A 156 -25.01 11.51 13.24
N ILE A 157 -24.89 11.92 11.97
CA ILE A 157 -25.09 13.32 11.56
C ILE A 157 -26.54 13.76 11.84
N ARG A 158 -27.53 12.91 11.60
CA ARG A 158 -28.95 13.23 11.92
C ARG A 158 -29.16 13.52 13.40
N GLY A 159 -28.45 12.78 14.28
CA GLY A 159 -28.55 12.94 15.74
C GLY A 159 -27.85 14.18 16.30
N LYS A 160 -26.98 14.87 15.52
CA LYS A 160 -26.30 16.09 15.98
C LYS A 160 -27.30 17.26 16.12
N VAL A 161 -27.18 18.00 17.23
CA VAL A 161 -28.00 19.21 17.50
C VAL A 161 -27.59 20.35 16.53
N GLY A 162 -26.29 20.59 16.38
CA GLY A 162 -25.75 21.56 15.41
C GLY A 162 -25.10 20.84 14.22
N LYS A 163 -25.37 21.31 13.01
CA LYS A 163 -24.80 20.75 11.77
C LYS A 163 -24.08 21.82 10.98
N GLY A 164 -22.85 21.53 10.56
CA GLY A 164 -22.08 22.39 9.66
C GLY A 164 -22.54 22.23 8.19
N GLU A 165 -21.99 23.07 7.32
CA GLU A 165 -22.32 23.07 5.89
C GLU A 165 -22.06 21.72 5.22
N PHE A 166 -20.94 21.09 5.54
CA PHE A 166 -20.60 19.76 5.03
C PHE A 166 -21.66 18.71 5.42
N GLU A 167 -22.07 18.72 6.68
CA GLU A 167 -23.05 17.75 7.20
C GLU A 167 -24.43 17.95 6.58
N LEU A 168 -24.83 19.19 6.34
CA LEU A 168 -26.07 19.51 5.65
C LEU A 168 -26.02 19.06 4.17
N ALA A 169 -24.90 19.33 3.48
CA ALA A 169 -24.69 18.89 2.11
C ALA A 169 -24.68 17.34 2.03
N PHE A 170 -24.02 16.66 2.96
CA PHE A 170 -24.01 15.20 3.04
C PHE A 170 -25.42 14.63 3.17
N LEU A 171 -26.23 15.16 4.10
CA LEU A 171 -27.62 14.70 4.27
C LEU A 171 -28.47 14.96 3.05
N LYS A 172 -28.28 16.11 2.39
CA LYS A 172 -29.02 16.48 1.18
C LYS A 172 -28.79 15.51 0.02
N HIS A 173 -27.55 15.05 -0.14
CA HIS A 173 -27.16 14.21 -1.27
C HIS A 173 -27.09 12.73 -0.92
N PHE A 174 -27.30 12.36 0.34
CA PHE A 174 -27.11 10.99 0.83
C PHE A 174 -27.90 9.96 0.04
N ASP A 175 -29.19 10.18 -0.19
CA ASP A 175 -30.05 9.15 -0.79
C ASP A 175 -29.59 8.83 -2.22
N ALA A 176 -29.28 9.83 -3.04
CA ALA A 176 -28.77 9.62 -4.39
C ALA A 176 -27.40 8.90 -4.39
N MET A 177 -26.48 9.31 -3.50
CA MET A 177 -25.15 8.67 -3.39
C MET A 177 -25.28 7.23 -2.88
N TYR A 178 -26.19 6.99 -1.95
CA TYR A 178 -26.41 5.67 -1.39
C TYR A 178 -27.05 4.71 -2.42
N ASP A 179 -27.98 5.20 -3.25
CA ASP A 179 -28.56 4.43 -4.35
C ASP A 179 -27.51 4.03 -5.39
N TRP A 180 -26.55 4.93 -5.70
CA TRP A 180 -25.42 4.59 -6.55
C TRP A 180 -24.51 3.53 -5.93
N ALA A 181 -24.19 3.66 -4.64
CA ALA A 181 -23.37 2.68 -3.92
C ALA A 181 -24.05 1.30 -3.85
N GLN A 182 -25.37 1.26 -3.63
CA GLN A 182 -26.17 0.03 -3.69
C GLN A 182 -26.17 -0.58 -5.10
N SER A 183 -26.39 0.25 -6.12
CA SER A 183 -26.37 -0.20 -7.52
C SER A 183 -25.02 -0.78 -7.91
N ALA A 184 -23.91 -0.17 -7.42
CA ALA A 184 -22.57 -0.69 -7.64
C ALA A 184 -22.40 -2.08 -6.99
N SER A 185 -22.89 -2.28 -5.75
CA SER A 185 -22.84 -3.58 -5.07
C SER A 185 -23.63 -4.64 -5.85
N VAL A 186 -24.84 -4.34 -6.27
CA VAL A 186 -25.68 -5.26 -7.05
C VAL A 186 -25.04 -5.62 -8.40
N ARG A 187 -24.44 -4.63 -9.08
CA ARG A 187 -23.73 -4.88 -10.34
C ARG A 187 -22.50 -5.77 -10.14
N LEU A 188 -21.76 -5.58 -9.06
CA LEU A 188 -20.61 -6.42 -8.72
C LEU A 188 -21.03 -7.87 -8.42
N GLU A 189 -22.11 -8.07 -7.64
CA GLU A 189 -22.68 -9.38 -7.32
C GLU A 189 -23.15 -10.14 -8.57
N ASN A 190 -23.72 -9.42 -9.55
CA ASN A 190 -24.20 -10.00 -10.81
C ASN A 190 -23.15 -10.03 -11.93
N SER A 191 -21.90 -9.69 -11.63
CA SER A 191 -20.78 -9.74 -12.57
C SER A 191 -20.04 -11.08 -12.48
N GLU A 192 -19.09 -11.28 -13.40
CA GLU A 192 -18.16 -12.42 -13.36
C GLU A 192 -16.98 -12.19 -12.37
N TYR A 193 -17.17 -11.34 -11.36
CA TYR A 193 -16.12 -10.97 -10.41
C TYR A 193 -15.54 -12.20 -9.67
N GLU A 194 -16.38 -13.15 -9.27
CA GLU A 194 -15.93 -14.36 -8.58
C GLU A 194 -15.04 -15.24 -9.48
N LEU A 195 -15.44 -15.39 -10.75
CA LEU A 195 -14.64 -16.09 -11.74
C LEU A 195 -13.29 -15.39 -11.97
N LEU A 196 -13.31 -14.06 -12.04
CA LEU A 196 -12.09 -13.25 -12.19
C LEU A 196 -11.15 -13.44 -10.99
N VAL A 197 -11.68 -13.44 -9.77
CA VAL A 197 -10.89 -13.68 -8.54
C VAL A 197 -10.29 -15.08 -8.54
N GLN A 198 -11.06 -16.10 -8.91
CA GLN A 198 -10.57 -17.47 -9.01
C GLN A 198 -9.45 -17.59 -10.05
N GLN A 199 -9.64 -17.04 -11.24
CA GLN A 199 -8.61 -17.04 -12.30
C GLN A 199 -7.36 -16.27 -11.87
N SER A 200 -7.51 -15.18 -11.12
CA SER A 200 -6.38 -14.42 -10.58
C SER A 200 -5.57 -15.22 -9.56
N LYS A 201 -6.23 -15.99 -8.71
CA LYS A 201 -5.58 -16.90 -7.76
C LYS A 201 -4.81 -18.03 -8.48
N GLU A 202 -5.46 -18.68 -9.44
CA GLU A 202 -4.86 -19.77 -10.23
C GLU A 202 -3.63 -19.31 -11.03
N LYS A 203 -3.63 -18.07 -11.51
CA LYS A 203 -2.53 -17.47 -12.28
C LYS A 203 -1.51 -16.72 -11.44
N THR A 204 -1.66 -16.68 -10.14
CA THR A 204 -0.81 -15.89 -9.22
C THR A 204 -0.67 -14.44 -9.72
N THR A 205 -1.81 -13.77 -9.94
CA THR A 205 -1.80 -12.39 -10.44
C THR A 205 -1.71 -11.41 -9.29
N ILE A 206 -0.66 -10.61 -9.26
CA ILE A 206 -0.45 -9.56 -8.25
C ILE A 206 -0.76 -8.22 -8.88
N THR A 207 -1.39 -7.34 -8.10
CA THR A 207 -1.69 -5.96 -8.52
C THR A 207 -1.02 -4.97 -7.57
N HIS A 208 -0.70 -3.78 -8.08
CA HIS A 208 -0.15 -2.70 -7.27
C HIS A 208 -1.17 -2.17 -6.23
N GLY A 209 -2.46 -2.27 -6.53
CA GLY A 209 -3.55 -1.80 -5.67
C GLY A 209 -3.81 -0.30 -5.82
N GLU A 210 -2.91 0.55 -5.34
CA GLU A 210 -3.09 2.02 -5.30
C GLU A 210 -2.06 2.76 -6.15
N TYR A 211 -2.04 2.54 -7.46
CA TYR A 211 -1.17 3.28 -8.37
C TYR A 211 -1.74 4.68 -8.64
N ASN A 212 -1.13 5.69 -8.05
CA ASN A 212 -1.55 7.08 -8.16
C ASN A 212 -0.34 8.03 -8.39
N TYR A 213 -0.56 9.33 -8.48
CA TYR A 213 0.47 10.31 -8.82
C TYR A 213 1.55 10.51 -7.73
N HIS A 214 1.38 9.94 -6.57
CA HIS A 214 2.37 9.96 -5.49
C HIS A 214 3.35 8.77 -5.54
N ASN A 215 3.11 7.80 -6.42
CA ASN A 215 3.92 6.57 -6.53
C ASN A 215 4.97 6.69 -7.63
#